data_a6b8c4e9263bd86cbc91a62038e251ca
#
_entry.id   a6b8c4e9263bd86cbc91a62038e251ca
#
_cell.length_a   1.000
_cell.length_b   1.000
_cell.length_c   1.000
_cell.angle_alpha   90.00
_cell.angle_beta   90.00
_cell.angle_gamma   90.00
#
_symmetry.space_group_name_H-M   'P 1'
#
loop_
_entity.id
_entity.type
_entity.pdbx_description
1 polymer ?
#
loop_
_entity_poly.entity_id
_entity_poly.type
_entity_poly.pdbx_seq_one_letter_code
_entity_poly.pdbx_strand_id
1 'polypeptide(L)'
;ELTRRIAPYMSKSFVLANPDNYAAFLSKYPQFSYVEAYNTKDDNYTDDDNVVYLRIMPNIKDKVTKQSSSVDYFNLPENEFNLSETEKEGILKVLDDSGRQLVSSEAVIEDLTINRYALIIAIKYFEKADKNKIWTDIRSKLNTYFLNISRTDMIPKSDIVAMVESISGIDSVNVYFISEKNEQAIINGYYMDSYEWINPNTHLRETVTRRIDLNPGEDPRLGLDGFGDIMLSKNEVAIIRGGWSDRNGNEFSEDLKPDTLCGLTVLFTSPTDNSVYNELSNRNLLNIL
;
A
#
# COMPACT_ATOMS: atom_id res chain seq x y z
N GLU A 1 -3.37 -3.31 17.42
CA GLU A 1 -4.32 -2.21 17.17
C GLU A 1 -4.62 -1.40 18.44
N LEU A 2 -4.88 -2.06 19.58
CA LEU A 2 -5.13 -1.38 20.87
C LEU A 2 -3.92 -0.53 21.31
N THR A 3 -2.71 -1.03 21.14
CA THR A 3 -1.47 -0.34 21.53
C THR A 3 -1.23 0.91 20.71
N ARG A 4 -1.56 0.89 19.40
CA ARG A 4 -1.48 2.07 18.53
C ARG A 4 -2.50 3.16 18.91
N ARG A 5 -3.67 2.78 19.44
CA ARG A 5 -4.68 3.75 19.89
C ARG A 5 -4.41 4.34 21.26
N ILE A 6 -3.75 3.59 22.15
CA ILE A 6 -3.50 4.01 23.54
C ILE A 6 -2.22 4.83 23.67
N ALA A 7 -1.17 4.52 22.93
CA ALA A 7 0.10 5.24 22.96
C ALA A 7 -0.03 6.77 22.81
N PRO A 8 -0.83 7.29 21.85
CA PRO A 8 -1.04 8.74 21.71
C PRO A 8 -1.71 9.41 22.91
N TYR A 9 -2.53 8.65 23.65
CA TYR A 9 -3.20 9.19 24.84
C TYR A 9 -2.31 9.20 26.10
N MET A 10 -1.26 8.38 26.10
CA MET A 10 -0.28 8.32 27.20
C MET A 10 0.78 9.41 27.09
N SER A 11 1.03 9.96 25.91
CA SER A 11 1.92 11.09 25.70
C SER A 11 1.23 12.38 26.13
N LYS A 12 1.48 12.80 27.36
CA LYS A 12 0.96 14.06 27.93
C LYS A 12 1.83 15.28 27.58
N SER A 13 2.68 15.19 26.57
CA SER A 13 3.49 16.34 26.17
C SER A 13 2.59 17.46 25.63
N PHE A 14 2.66 18.62 26.27
CA PHE A 14 1.99 19.84 25.78
C PHE A 14 2.77 20.50 24.65
N VAL A 15 4.01 20.11 24.43
CA VAL A 15 4.93 20.72 23.47
C VAL A 15 5.30 19.68 22.42
N LEU A 16 5.30 20.08 21.16
CA LEU A 16 5.76 19.29 20.04
C LEU A 16 7.29 19.47 19.91
N ALA A 17 8.03 18.71 20.73
CA ALA A 17 9.48 18.84 20.85
C ALA A 17 10.26 17.78 20.06
N ASN A 18 9.63 16.65 19.76
CA ASN A 18 10.26 15.55 19.02
C ASN A 18 9.27 14.93 18.01
N PRO A 19 9.72 14.12 17.04
CA PRO A 19 8.87 13.51 16.04
C PRO A 19 7.67 12.75 16.62
N ASP A 20 7.86 11.97 17.69
CA ASP A 20 6.79 11.20 18.31
C ASP A 20 5.64 12.07 18.82
N ASN A 21 5.94 13.28 19.27
CA ASN A 21 4.92 14.23 19.73
C ASN A 21 4.06 14.74 18.57
N TYR A 22 4.66 14.98 17.40
CA TYR A 22 3.94 15.35 16.18
C TYR A 22 3.05 14.21 15.71
N ALA A 23 3.60 13.01 15.62
CA ALA A 23 2.83 11.83 15.24
C ALA A 23 1.67 11.58 16.20
N ALA A 24 1.90 11.66 17.51
CA ALA A 24 0.87 11.49 18.54
C ALA A 24 -0.20 12.61 18.50
N PHE A 25 0.18 13.84 18.18
CA PHE A 25 -0.75 14.94 18.03
C PHE A 25 -1.66 14.76 16.83
N LEU A 26 -1.09 14.45 15.66
CA LEU A 26 -1.84 14.30 14.40
C LEU A 26 -2.67 13.01 14.35
N SER A 27 -2.22 11.92 14.97
CA SER A 27 -2.96 10.65 15.04
C SER A 27 -4.29 10.74 15.80
N LYS A 28 -4.57 11.85 16.49
CA LYS A 28 -5.88 12.11 17.13
C LYS A 28 -6.96 12.47 16.12
N TYR A 29 -6.57 12.91 14.93
CA TYR A 29 -7.50 13.32 13.90
C TYR A 29 -7.97 12.09 13.11
N PRO A 30 -9.28 11.76 13.09
CA PRO A 30 -9.81 10.55 12.44
C PRO A 30 -9.66 10.56 10.91
N GLN A 31 -9.41 11.74 10.33
CA GLN A 31 -9.17 11.91 8.90
C GLN A 31 -7.83 11.33 8.42
N PHE A 32 -6.95 10.93 9.32
CA PHE A 32 -5.68 10.28 9.00
C PHE A 32 -5.73 8.81 9.41
N SER A 33 -5.40 7.93 8.48
CA SER A 33 -5.28 6.49 8.75
C SER A 33 -3.88 6.11 9.24
N TYR A 34 -2.88 6.91 8.88
CA TYR A 34 -1.49 6.72 9.28
C TYR A 34 -0.77 8.05 9.41
N VAL A 35 0.06 8.16 10.45
CA VAL A 35 0.94 9.30 10.68
C VAL A 35 2.27 8.77 11.19
N GLU A 36 3.34 9.10 10.50
CA GLU A 36 4.72 8.91 10.93
C GLU A 36 5.42 10.26 10.97
N ALA A 37 6.25 10.46 11.95
CA ALA A 37 7.12 11.62 12.04
C ALA A 37 8.56 11.17 12.30
N TYR A 38 9.52 11.82 11.68
CA TYR A 38 10.94 11.54 11.87
C TYR A 38 11.77 12.80 11.61
N ASN A 39 13.03 12.78 11.98
CA ASN A 39 14.02 13.80 11.61
C ASN A 39 15.20 13.15 10.88
N THR A 40 16.01 13.94 10.22
CA THR A 40 17.14 13.45 9.41
C THR A 40 18.39 13.17 10.24
N LYS A 41 18.41 13.57 11.53
CA LYS A 41 19.55 13.35 12.43
C LYS A 41 19.37 12.13 13.32
N ASP A 42 20.47 11.57 13.78
CA ASP A 42 20.49 10.50 14.78
C ASP A 42 19.88 11.00 16.09
N ASP A 43 19.03 10.18 16.74
CA ASP A 43 18.34 10.50 17.99
C ASP A 43 19.28 10.85 19.15
N ASN A 44 20.56 10.45 19.06
CA ASN A 44 21.60 10.75 20.05
C ASN A 44 22.33 12.08 19.80
N TYR A 45 22.01 12.78 18.72
CA TYR A 45 22.69 14.00 18.33
C TYR A 45 21.80 15.21 18.54
N THR A 46 22.21 16.13 19.41
CA THR A 46 21.41 17.26 19.89
C THR A 46 21.52 18.52 19.04
N ASP A 47 22.22 18.48 17.86
CA ASP A 47 22.43 19.68 17.06
C ASP A 47 21.28 20.00 16.11
N ASP A 48 21.03 21.22 16.02
CA ASP A 48 20.38 22.20 15.13
C ASP A 48 19.46 21.78 13.96
N ASP A 49 19.12 20.52 13.79
CA ASP A 49 18.11 20.14 12.82
C ASP A 49 16.72 20.14 13.47
N ASN A 50 16.09 21.30 13.42
CA ASN A 50 14.75 21.51 13.97
C ASN A 50 13.63 21.15 12.98
N VAL A 51 13.97 20.43 11.90
CA VAL A 51 12.98 20.00 10.90
C VAL A 51 12.43 18.63 11.27
N VAL A 52 11.11 18.55 11.34
CA VAL A 52 10.38 17.29 11.52
C VAL A 52 9.65 16.95 10.22
N TYR A 53 10.00 15.83 9.64
CA TYR A 53 9.34 15.31 8.44
C TYR A 53 8.14 14.47 8.85
N LEU A 54 7.02 14.70 8.18
CA LEU A 54 5.74 14.04 8.43
C LEU A 54 5.31 13.25 7.19
N ARG A 55 5.02 11.97 7.37
CA ARG A 55 4.39 11.10 6.38
C ARG A 55 2.98 10.79 6.85
N ILE A 56 1.99 11.23 6.10
CA ILE A 56 0.60 11.17 6.51
C ILE A 56 -0.22 10.52 5.39
N MET A 57 -0.92 9.44 5.73
CA MET A 57 -1.91 8.85 4.83
C MET A 57 -3.31 9.31 5.24
N PRO A 58 -4.09 9.88 4.33
CA PRO A 58 -5.49 10.21 4.60
C PRO A 58 -6.31 8.94 4.87
N ASN A 59 -7.39 9.07 5.62
CA ASN A 59 -8.40 8.03 5.70
C ASN A 59 -9.22 8.06 4.41
N ILE A 60 -8.86 7.16 3.49
CA ILE A 60 -9.42 7.12 2.13
C ILE A 60 -10.94 7.01 2.17
N LYS A 61 -11.48 6.12 3.02
CA LYS A 61 -12.91 5.96 3.16
C LYS A 61 -13.61 7.25 3.55
N ASP A 62 -13.10 7.93 4.57
CA ASP A 62 -13.71 9.18 5.07
C ASP A 62 -13.53 10.33 4.06
N LYS A 63 -12.42 10.37 3.35
CA LYS A 63 -12.12 11.36 2.31
C LYS A 63 -13.12 11.23 1.15
N VAL A 64 -13.33 10.03 0.66
CA VAL A 64 -14.13 9.78 -0.55
C VAL A 64 -15.63 9.71 -0.27
N THR A 65 -16.08 9.20 0.90
CA THR A 65 -17.51 9.21 1.26
C THR A 65 -18.08 10.61 1.44
N LYS A 66 -17.26 11.62 1.71
CA LYS A 66 -17.67 13.02 1.70
C LYS A 66 -17.97 13.55 0.29
N GLN A 67 -17.40 12.91 -0.74
CA GLN A 67 -17.55 13.33 -2.13
C GLN A 67 -18.66 12.56 -2.87
N SER A 68 -18.90 11.30 -2.52
CA SER A 68 -19.92 10.44 -3.16
C SER A 68 -20.52 9.43 -2.20
N SER A 69 -21.81 9.12 -2.38
CA SER A 69 -22.54 8.12 -1.58
C SER A 69 -22.17 6.67 -1.91
N SER A 70 -21.57 6.41 -3.09
CA SER A 70 -21.06 5.08 -3.47
C SER A 70 -19.62 5.19 -3.92
N VAL A 71 -18.73 4.65 -3.11
CA VAL A 71 -17.31 4.69 -3.37
C VAL A 71 -16.82 3.31 -3.81
N ASP A 72 -16.14 3.28 -4.94
CA ASP A 72 -15.50 2.10 -5.46
C ASP A 72 -13.98 2.32 -5.43
N TYR A 73 -13.29 1.56 -4.60
CA TYR A 73 -11.84 1.59 -4.45
C TYR A 73 -11.10 1.46 -5.80
N PHE A 74 -11.58 0.57 -6.66
CA PHE A 74 -10.93 0.28 -7.94
C PHE A 74 -11.04 1.41 -8.96
N ASN A 75 -11.95 2.36 -8.74
CA ASN A 75 -12.15 3.54 -9.58
C ASN A 75 -11.54 4.82 -8.96
N LEU A 76 -10.91 4.73 -7.79
CA LEU A 76 -10.29 5.90 -7.16
C LEU A 76 -9.05 6.34 -7.93
N PRO A 77 -8.85 7.62 -8.20
CA PRO A 77 -7.59 8.11 -8.73
C PRO A 77 -6.48 8.02 -7.68
N GLU A 78 -5.23 7.86 -8.13
CA GLU A 78 -4.07 7.64 -7.24
C GLU A 78 -3.78 8.83 -6.33
N ASN A 79 -4.09 10.04 -6.78
CA ASN A 79 -3.90 11.25 -5.97
C ASN A 79 -4.74 11.28 -4.70
N GLU A 80 -5.79 10.44 -4.58
CA GLU A 80 -6.57 10.34 -3.34
C GLU A 80 -5.81 9.65 -2.22
N PHE A 81 -4.76 8.89 -2.53
CA PHE A 81 -3.96 8.18 -1.53
C PHE A 81 -2.90 9.06 -0.86
N ASN A 82 -2.61 10.22 -1.43
CA ASN A 82 -1.77 11.26 -0.85
C ASN A 82 -2.59 12.47 -0.44
N LEU A 83 -1.99 13.36 0.34
CA LEU A 83 -2.57 14.65 0.69
C LEU A 83 -2.42 15.61 -0.48
N SER A 84 -3.47 16.38 -0.77
CA SER A 84 -3.37 17.54 -1.65
C SER A 84 -2.56 18.67 -0.99
N GLU A 85 -2.01 19.58 -1.78
CA GLU A 85 -1.26 20.73 -1.24
C GLU A 85 -2.11 21.56 -0.28
N THR A 86 -3.40 21.76 -0.56
CA THR A 86 -4.32 22.47 0.34
C THR A 86 -4.50 21.74 1.68
N GLU A 87 -4.55 20.39 1.66
CA GLU A 87 -4.63 19.58 2.88
C GLU A 87 -3.32 19.68 3.68
N LYS A 88 -2.17 19.65 3.01
CA LYS A 88 -0.86 19.83 3.65
C LYS A 88 -0.74 21.22 4.32
N GLU A 89 -1.10 22.28 3.61
CA GLU A 89 -1.13 23.64 4.17
C GLU A 89 -2.08 23.73 5.36
N GLY A 90 -3.25 23.10 5.28
CA GLY A 90 -4.21 23.04 6.38
C GLY A 90 -3.65 22.35 7.62
N ILE A 91 -2.89 21.27 7.46
CA ILE A 91 -2.25 20.54 8.56
C ILE A 91 -1.14 21.39 9.19
N LEU A 92 -0.28 22.00 8.38
CA LEU A 92 0.78 22.90 8.88
C LEU A 92 0.18 24.06 9.66
N LYS A 93 -0.91 24.65 9.18
CA LYS A 93 -1.64 25.69 9.90
C LYS A 93 -2.21 25.21 11.23
N VAL A 94 -2.75 23.98 11.29
CA VAL A 94 -3.23 23.40 12.56
C VAL A 94 -2.09 23.20 13.56
N LEU A 95 -0.91 22.83 13.10
CA LEU A 95 0.27 22.71 13.95
C LEU A 95 0.67 24.07 14.51
N ASP A 96 0.76 25.10 13.68
CA ASP A 96 1.07 26.48 14.05
C ASP A 96 0.04 27.06 15.03
N ASP A 97 -1.25 26.98 14.69
CA ASP A 97 -2.36 27.50 15.48
C ASP A 97 -2.47 26.79 16.85
N SER A 98 -1.92 25.58 16.98
CA SER A 98 -1.91 24.83 18.23
C SER A 98 -1.11 25.54 19.34
N GLY A 99 -0.16 26.40 18.97
CA GLY A 99 0.79 27.05 19.88
C GLY A 99 1.69 26.08 20.64
N ARG A 100 1.80 24.82 20.17
CA ARG A 100 2.58 23.76 20.82
C ARG A 100 3.91 23.48 20.16
N GLN A 101 4.10 23.97 18.95
CA GLN A 101 5.35 23.83 18.21
C GLN A 101 6.44 24.72 18.83
N LEU A 102 7.66 24.20 18.90
CA LEU A 102 8.79 25.02 19.30
C LEU A 102 9.05 26.11 18.25
N VAL A 103 9.37 27.33 18.70
CA VAL A 103 9.59 28.47 17.81
C VAL A 103 10.69 28.24 16.76
N SER A 104 11.64 27.35 17.08
CA SER A 104 12.73 26.98 16.17
C SER A 104 12.46 25.71 15.35
N SER A 105 11.33 25.04 15.53
CA SER A 105 11.03 23.80 14.80
C SER A 105 10.17 24.06 13.56
N GLU A 106 10.48 23.36 12.49
CA GLU A 106 9.76 23.38 11.23
C GLU A 106 9.18 21.98 10.96
N ALA A 107 7.95 21.92 10.47
CA ALA A 107 7.33 20.68 10.03
C ALA A 107 7.21 20.66 8.50
N VAL A 108 7.65 19.57 7.88
CA VAL A 108 7.58 19.35 6.43
C VAL A 108 6.77 18.08 6.17
N ILE A 109 5.78 18.15 5.28
CA ILE A 109 4.96 16.99 4.93
C ILE A 109 5.48 16.38 3.62
N GLU A 110 5.87 15.11 3.68
CA GLU A 110 6.29 14.31 2.53
C GLU A 110 5.18 13.42 2.02
N ASP A 111 5.15 13.22 0.70
CA ASP A 111 4.24 12.26 0.08
C ASP A 111 4.72 10.83 0.30
N LEU A 112 3.76 9.92 0.41
CA LEU A 112 4.03 8.49 0.42
C LEU A 112 4.29 7.99 -1.00
N THR A 113 5.22 7.06 -1.14
CA THR A 113 5.49 6.39 -2.39
C THR A 113 4.40 5.37 -2.68
N ILE A 114 3.71 5.53 -3.80
CA ILE A 114 2.65 4.62 -4.22
C ILE A 114 3.26 3.45 -4.99
N ASN A 115 3.07 2.24 -4.47
CA ASN A 115 3.46 1.00 -5.14
C ASN A 115 2.22 0.29 -5.69
N ARG A 116 2.22 0.02 -6.99
CA ARG A 116 1.12 -0.66 -7.68
C ARG A 116 1.30 -2.16 -7.65
N TYR A 117 0.20 -2.83 -7.38
CA TYR A 117 0.12 -4.29 -7.41
C TYR A 117 -1.06 -4.73 -8.26
N ALA A 118 -0.87 -5.79 -9.03
CA ALA A 118 -1.97 -6.53 -9.60
C ALA A 118 -2.38 -7.65 -8.64
N LEU A 119 -3.68 -7.84 -8.49
CA LEU A 119 -4.28 -8.90 -7.70
C LEU A 119 -4.97 -9.89 -8.64
N ILE A 120 -4.49 -11.13 -8.63
CA ILE A 120 -5.07 -12.22 -9.40
C ILE A 120 -5.69 -13.23 -8.45
N ILE A 121 -6.97 -13.51 -8.64
CA ILE A 121 -7.74 -14.45 -7.85
C ILE A 121 -8.21 -15.57 -8.77
N ALA A 122 -7.66 -16.77 -8.60
CA ALA A 122 -8.12 -17.97 -9.30
C ALA A 122 -9.13 -18.72 -8.44
N ILE A 123 -10.33 -18.92 -8.96
CA ILE A 123 -11.46 -19.48 -8.24
C ILE A 123 -11.94 -20.76 -8.93
N LYS A 124 -12.11 -21.80 -8.13
CA LYS A 124 -12.91 -22.95 -8.48
C LYS A 124 -14.29 -22.81 -7.84
N TYR A 125 -15.33 -22.89 -8.63
CA TYR A 125 -16.70 -22.69 -8.16
C TYR A 125 -17.57 -23.95 -8.42
N PHE A 126 -18.63 -24.11 -7.63
CA PHE A 126 -19.57 -25.22 -7.79
C PHE A 126 -20.43 -25.05 -9.07
N GLU A 127 -20.72 -26.13 -9.77
CA GLU A 127 -21.45 -26.13 -11.06
C GLU A 127 -22.76 -25.33 -11.08
N LYS A 128 -23.46 -25.26 -9.94
CA LYS A 128 -24.74 -24.57 -9.81
C LYS A 128 -24.64 -23.16 -9.31
N ALA A 129 -23.42 -22.66 -9.06
CA ALA A 129 -23.21 -21.34 -8.56
C ALA A 129 -23.28 -20.29 -9.69
N ASP A 130 -23.83 -19.12 -9.36
CA ASP A 130 -23.91 -18.01 -10.29
C ASP A 130 -22.58 -17.23 -10.30
N LYS A 131 -21.84 -17.35 -11.41
CA LYS A 131 -20.55 -16.67 -11.65
C LYS A 131 -20.66 -15.15 -11.47
N ASN A 132 -21.73 -14.52 -11.96
CA ASN A 132 -21.92 -13.08 -11.89
C ASN A 132 -22.15 -12.62 -10.44
N LYS A 133 -22.89 -13.41 -9.68
CA LYS A 133 -23.08 -13.14 -8.25
C LYS A 133 -21.77 -13.28 -7.49
N ILE A 134 -21.00 -14.33 -7.73
CA ILE A 134 -19.68 -14.52 -7.11
C ILE A 134 -18.77 -13.32 -7.43
N TRP A 135 -18.71 -12.87 -8.68
CA TRP A 135 -17.93 -11.69 -9.08
C TRP A 135 -18.34 -10.44 -8.30
N THR A 136 -19.65 -10.18 -8.24
CA THR A 136 -20.18 -9.01 -7.51
C THR A 136 -19.86 -9.07 -6.03
N ASP A 137 -19.98 -10.25 -5.41
CA ASP A 137 -19.70 -10.44 -3.99
C ASP A 137 -18.19 -10.28 -3.69
N ILE A 138 -17.31 -10.80 -4.56
CA ILE A 138 -15.86 -10.61 -4.45
C ILE A 138 -15.52 -9.12 -4.54
N ARG A 139 -16.00 -8.44 -5.57
CA ARG A 139 -15.74 -7.00 -5.76
C ARG A 139 -16.20 -6.19 -4.56
N SER A 140 -17.38 -6.46 -4.03
CA SER A 140 -17.94 -5.77 -2.88
C SER A 140 -17.11 -5.98 -1.61
N LYS A 141 -16.66 -7.22 -1.36
CA LYS A 141 -15.83 -7.53 -0.19
C LYS A 141 -14.44 -6.91 -0.31
N LEU A 142 -13.80 -7.02 -1.46
CA LEU A 142 -12.48 -6.41 -1.71
C LEU A 142 -12.55 -4.88 -1.63
N ASN A 143 -13.60 -4.28 -2.20
CA ASN A 143 -13.85 -2.85 -2.08
C ASN A 143 -13.91 -2.42 -0.60
N THR A 144 -14.68 -3.15 0.20
CA THR A 144 -14.79 -2.88 1.64
C THR A 144 -13.46 -3.09 2.36
N TYR A 145 -12.71 -4.12 2.01
CA TYR A 145 -11.42 -4.43 2.61
C TYR A 145 -10.40 -3.30 2.34
N PHE A 146 -10.17 -2.96 1.07
CA PHE A 146 -9.17 -1.97 0.68
C PHE A 146 -9.54 -0.54 1.08
N LEU A 147 -10.82 -0.20 1.14
CA LEU A 147 -11.25 1.11 1.68
C LEU A 147 -11.05 1.25 3.19
N ASN A 148 -11.08 0.14 3.94
CA ASN A 148 -10.88 0.16 5.39
C ASN A 148 -9.45 -0.16 5.82
N ILE A 149 -8.58 -0.57 4.89
CA ILE A 149 -7.20 -0.88 5.23
C ILE A 149 -6.47 0.42 5.60
N SER A 150 -5.94 0.46 6.80
CA SER A 150 -4.95 1.47 7.15
C SER A 150 -3.59 1.03 6.60
N ARG A 151 -2.64 1.96 6.46
CA ARG A 151 -1.28 1.59 6.12
C ARG A 151 -0.77 0.54 7.11
N THR A 152 -0.32 -0.57 6.57
CA THR A 152 0.32 -1.68 7.30
C THR A 152 1.67 -1.96 6.65
N ASP A 153 2.59 -2.58 7.40
CA ASP A 153 3.88 -2.99 6.85
C ASP A 153 3.77 -4.23 5.96
N MET A 154 2.62 -4.93 6.03
CA MET A 154 2.34 -6.14 5.27
C MET A 154 0.86 -6.25 4.94
N ILE A 155 0.54 -6.72 3.72
CA ILE A 155 -0.81 -7.13 3.32
C ILE A 155 -0.75 -8.62 3.00
N PRO A 156 -1.24 -9.48 3.89
CA PRO A 156 -1.16 -10.93 3.69
C PRO A 156 -2.20 -11.41 2.66
N LYS A 157 -1.77 -12.25 1.73
CA LYS A 157 -2.69 -12.90 0.78
C LYS A 157 -3.71 -13.80 1.47
N SER A 158 -3.38 -14.33 2.64
CA SER A 158 -4.28 -15.16 3.44
C SER A 158 -5.57 -14.44 3.82
N ASP A 159 -5.53 -13.12 4.06
CA ASP A 159 -6.72 -12.34 4.36
C ASP A 159 -7.66 -12.29 3.16
N ILE A 160 -7.11 -12.15 1.95
CA ILE A 160 -7.88 -12.17 0.71
C ILE A 160 -8.46 -13.55 0.47
N VAL A 161 -7.66 -14.62 0.66
CA VAL A 161 -8.12 -16.01 0.54
C VAL A 161 -9.30 -16.26 1.47
N ALA A 162 -9.16 -15.98 2.77
CA ALA A 162 -10.21 -16.21 3.77
C ALA A 162 -11.50 -15.42 3.45
N MET A 163 -11.34 -14.20 2.97
CA MET A 163 -12.47 -13.35 2.58
C MET A 163 -13.21 -13.92 1.38
N VAL A 164 -12.49 -14.35 0.35
CA VAL A 164 -13.08 -14.89 -0.89
C VAL A 164 -13.68 -16.26 -0.65
N GLU A 165 -13.01 -17.17 0.08
CA GLU A 165 -13.55 -18.48 0.46
C GLU A 165 -14.85 -18.39 1.26
N SER A 166 -15.08 -17.31 1.99
CA SER A 166 -16.33 -17.08 2.72
C SER A 166 -17.54 -16.78 1.82
N ILE A 167 -17.35 -16.67 0.49
CA ILE A 167 -18.43 -16.42 -0.48
C ILE A 167 -19.09 -17.74 -0.87
N SER A 168 -20.43 -17.78 -0.76
CA SER A 168 -21.19 -18.97 -1.15
C SER A 168 -21.03 -19.28 -2.63
N GLY A 169 -20.77 -20.54 -2.94
CA GLY A 169 -20.60 -21.01 -4.31
C GLY A 169 -19.14 -21.18 -4.74
N ILE A 170 -18.19 -20.83 -3.91
CA ILE A 170 -16.76 -21.03 -4.13
C ILE A 170 -16.33 -22.34 -3.46
N ASP A 171 -15.56 -23.16 -4.19
CA ASP A 171 -14.97 -24.41 -3.73
C ASP A 171 -13.54 -24.23 -3.24
N SER A 172 -12.72 -23.51 -4.01
CA SER A 172 -11.34 -23.21 -3.64
C SER A 172 -10.85 -21.91 -4.27
N VAL A 173 -9.85 -21.30 -3.65
CA VAL A 173 -9.28 -20.00 -4.04
C VAL A 173 -7.77 -20.05 -4.00
N ASN A 174 -7.13 -19.48 -5.01
CA ASN A 174 -5.72 -19.13 -5.00
C ASN A 174 -5.58 -17.63 -5.28
N VAL A 175 -4.70 -16.97 -4.53
CA VAL A 175 -4.46 -15.53 -4.62
C VAL A 175 -3.00 -15.27 -4.95
N TYR A 176 -2.76 -14.32 -5.87
CA TYR A 176 -1.44 -13.90 -6.28
C TYR A 176 -1.38 -12.38 -6.34
N PHE A 177 -0.33 -11.81 -5.75
CA PHE A 177 0.05 -10.42 -5.96
C PHE A 177 1.21 -10.37 -6.94
N ILE A 178 1.16 -9.41 -7.85
CA ILE A 178 2.26 -9.09 -8.77
C ILE A 178 2.63 -7.64 -8.54
N SER A 179 3.87 -7.39 -8.21
CA SER A 179 4.40 -6.03 -7.98
C SER A 179 4.84 -5.41 -9.29
N GLU A 180 4.36 -4.20 -9.61
CA GLU A 180 4.85 -3.43 -10.77
C GLU A 180 6.36 -3.20 -10.68
N LYS A 181 6.85 -2.84 -9.49
CA LYS A 181 8.28 -2.60 -9.23
C LYS A 181 9.14 -3.83 -9.56
N ASN A 182 8.64 -5.03 -9.21
CA ASN A 182 9.32 -6.28 -9.52
C ASN A 182 9.33 -6.58 -11.01
N GLU A 183 8.19 -6.47 -11.67
CA GLU A 183 8.07 -6.72 -13.11
C GLU A 183 8.94 -5.73 -13.92
N GLN A 184 8.93 -4.44 -13.54
CA GLN A 184 9.78 -3.44 -14.18
C GLN A 184 11.28 -3.73 -13.98
N ALA A 185 11.68 -4.19 -12.79
CA ALA A 185 13.07 -4.57 -12.53
C ALA A 185 13.51 -5.73 -13.43
N ILE A 186 12.67 -6.75 -13.59
CA ILE A 186 12.95 -7.90 -14.44
C ILE A 186 13.02 -7.49 -15.91
N ILE A 187 12.08 -6.69 -16.39
CA ILE A 187 12.08 -6.17 -17.77
C ILE A 187 13.34 -5.34 -18.05
N ASN A 188 13.74 -4.49 -17.12
CA ASN A 188 14.90 -3.61 -17.27
C ASN A 188 16.23 -4.35 -17.06
N GLY A 189 16.21 -5.50 -16.38
CA GLY A 189 17.41 -6.23 -15.97
C GLY A 189 18.16 -5.59 -14.79
N TYR A 190 17.55 -4.62 -14.12
CA TYR A 190 18.10 -4.00 -12.90
C TYR A 190 17.01 -3.30 -12.09
N TYR A 191 17.35 -2.99 -10.84
CA TYR A 191 16.52 -2.10 -9.98
C TYR A 191 17.40 -1.14 -9.18
N MET A 192 16.76 -0.10 -8.64
CA MET A 192 17.40 0.83 -7.73
C MET A 192 17.05 0.43 -6.30
N ASP A 193 18.07 0.05 -5.54
CA ASP A 193 17.97 -0.25 -4.12
C ASP A 193 18.30 1.00 -3.32
N SER A 194 17.39 1.41 -2.43
CA SER A 194 17.56 2.61 -1.60
C SER A 194 17.43 2.23 -0.14
N TYR A 195 18.41 2.62 0.66
CA TYR A 195 18.39 2.41 2.09
C TYR A 195 18.78 3.69 2.84
N GLU A 196 18.22 3.85 4.02
CA GLU A 196 18.62 4.93 4.91
C GLU A 196 19.92 4.59 5.61
N TRP A 197 20.86 5.51 5.62
CA TRP A 197 22.13 5.39 6.26
C TRP A 197 22.43 6.65 7.09
N ILE A 198 22.93 6.45 8.30
CA ILE A 198 23.36 7.57 9.15
C ILE A 198 24.83 7.82 8.87
N ASN A 199 25.13 8.98 8.29
CA ASN A 199 26.48 9.39 8.02
C ASN A 199 27.24 9.60 9.34
N PRO A 200 28.31 8.82 9.62
CA PRO A 200 29.01 8.89 10.92
C PRO A 200 29.71 10.22 11.19
N ASN A 201 29.92 11.04 10.15
CA ASN A 201 30.61 12.32 10.30
C ASN A 201 29.63 13.47 10.54
N THR A 202 28.45 13.42 9.93
CA THR A 202 27.43 14.51 9.98
C THR A 202 26.27 14.15 10.88
N HIS A 203 26.11 12.88 11.26
CA HIS A 203 24.96 12.32 11.96
C HIS A 203 23.61 12.56 11.26
N LEU A 204 23.66 12.90 9.98
CA LEU A 204 22.46 13.05 9.15
C LEU A 204 22.01 11.70 8.62
N ARG A 205 20.70 11.50 8.54
CA ARG A 205 20.11 10.40 7.76
C ARG A 205 20.17 10.77 6.29
N GLU A 206 20.87 9.96 5.53
CA GLU A 206 21.03 10.11 4.09
C GLU A 206 20.42 8.90 3.40
N THR A 207 19.71 9.13 2.30
CA THR A 207 19.24 8.04 1.45
C THR A 207 20.33 7.70 0.44
N VAL A 208 20.88 6.51 0.55
CA VAL A 208 21.85 5.99 -0.41
C VAL A 208 21.10 5.13 -1.41
N THR A 209 21.23 5.49 -2.69
CA THR A 209 20.63 4.74 -3.79
C THR A 209 21.71 4.09 -4.63
N ARG A 210 21.58 2.79 -4.87
CA ARG A 210 22.49 2.02 -5.72
C ARG A 210 21.73 1.23 -6.77
N ARG A 211 22.37 1.06 -7.94
CA ARG A 211 21.85 0.18 -8.98
C ARG A 211 22.27 -1.26 -8.68
N ILE A 212 21.33 -2.18 -8.76
CA ILE A 212 21.54 -3.62 -8.68
C ILE A 212 21.18 -4.22 -10.04
N ASP A 213 22.15 -4.78 -10.74
CA ASP A 213 21.91 -5.48 -12.01
C ASP A 213 21.49 -6.93 -11.73
N LEU A 214 20.46 -7.40 -12.42
CA LEU A 214 19.91 -8.74 -12.27
C LEU A 214 20.60 -9.73 -13.20
N ASN A 215 20.83 -10.94 -12.72
CA ASN A 215 21.23 -12.05 -13.57
C ASN A 215 20.05 -12.54 -14.42
N PRO A 216 20.29 -13.13 -15.61
CA PRO A 216 19.20 -13.69 -16.41
C PRO A 216 18.39 -14.74 -15.62
N GLY A 217 17.07 -14.51 -15.54
CA GLY A 217 16.15 -15.38 -14.79
C GLY A 217 16.10 -15.14 -13.28
N GLU A 218 16.82 -14.15 -12.77
CA GLU A 218 16.70 -13.74 -11.37
C GLU A 218 15.39 -13.03 -11.11
N ASP A 219 14.72 -13.38 -9.99
CA ASP A 219 13.51 -12.73 -9.50
C ASP A 219 13.79 -12.12 -8.13
N PRO A 220 13.96 -10.79 -8.03
CA PRO A 220 14.29 -10.12 -6.78
C PRO A 220 13.09 -10.02 -5.82
N ARG A 221 11.87 -10.34 -6.27
CA ARG A 221 10.61 -10.27 -5.49
C ARG A 221 10.39 -8.92 -4.81
N LEU A 222 10.69 -7.85 -5.52
CA LEU A 222 10.57 -6.50 -4.97
C LEU A 222 9.12 -6.20 -4.54
N GLY A 223 8.96 -5.80 -3.29
CA GLY A 223 7.66 -5.51 -2.70
C GLY A 223 6.86 -6.74 -2.26
N LEU A 224 7.42 -7.94 -2.38
CA LEU A 224 6.80 -9.19 -1.92
C LEU A 224 7.76 -9.97 -1.01
N ASP A 225 7.22 -10.70 -0.05
CA ASP A 225 7.99 -11.63 0.76
C ASP A 225 8.12 -13.02 0.09
N GLY A 226 8.78 -13.97 0.81
CA GLY A 226 8.95 -15.34 0.34
C GLY A 226 7.63 -16.12 0.17
N PHE A 227 6.55 -15.68 0.80
CA PHE A 227 5.21 -16.29 0.71
C PHE A 227 4.32 -15.61 -0.33
N GLY A 228 4.76 -14.48 -0.89
CA GLY A 228 4.02 -13.69 -1.87
C GLY A 228 3.05 -12.69 -1.23
N ASP A 229 3.25 -12.36 0.03
CA ASP A 229 2.53 -11.28 0.72
C ASP A 229 3.15 -9.93 0.35
N ILE A 230 2.34 -8.87 0.29
CA ILE A 230 2.86 -7.52 0.02
C ILE A 230 3.63 -7.03 1.23
N MET A 231 4.88 -6.60 1.00
CA MET A 231 5.74 -5.96 2.00
C MET A 231 5.97 -4.50 1.65
N LEU A 232 5.80 -3.62 2.64
CA LEU A 232 5.88 -2.17 2.47
C LEU A 232 6.88 -1.56 3.45
N SER A 233 7.73 -0.70 2.93
CA SER A 233 8.55 0.20 3.75
C SER A 233 7.66 1.30 4.38
N LYS A 234 8.18 1.99 5.39
CA LYS A 234 7.43 3.01 6.15
C LYS A 234 6.89 4.16 5.29
N ASN A 235 7.59 4.48 4.21
CA ASN A 235 7.22 5.53 3.26
C ASN A 235 6.37 5.04 2.09
N GLU A 236 5.94 3.79 2.08
CA GLU A 236 5.24 3.18 0.94
C GLU A 236 3.78 2.88 1.27
N VAL A 237 2.95 2.94 0.24
CA VAL A 237 1.53 2.54 0.24
C VAL A 237 1.29 1.62 -0.94
N ALA A 238 0.61 0.49 -0.70
CA ALA A 238 0.19 -0.42 -1.76
C ALA A 238 -1.18 -0.03 -2.29
N ILE A 239 -1.32 -0.04 -3.60
CA ILE A 239 -2.61 0.07 -4.26
C ILE A 239 -2.78 -1.06 -5.29
N ILE A 240 -4.03 -1.51 -5.46
CA ILE A 240 -4.36 -2.45 -6.54
C ILE A 240 -4.74 -1.64 -7.77
N ARG A 241 -3.84 -1.62 -8.76
CA ARG A 241 -3.98 -0.82 -9.99
C ARG A 241 -3.40 -1.55 -11.19
N GLY A 242 -3.98 -1.27 -12.36
CA GLY A 242 -3.49 -1.69 -13.67
C GLY A 242 -2.73 -0.59 -14.40
N GLY A 243 -2.68 -0.69 -15.73
CA GLY A 243 -2.02 0.26 -16.61
C GLY A 243 -0.53 0.01 -16.80
N TRP A 244 -0.04 -1.21 -16.48
CA TRP A 244 1.33 -1.64 -16.69
C TRP A 244 1.39 -3.09 -17.20
N SER A 245 2.50 -3.49 -17.77
CA SER A 245 2.70 -4.83 -18.34
C SER A 245 3.58 -5.69 -17.45
N ASP A 246 3.27 -6.99 -17.39
CA ASP A 246 4.14 -7.97 -16.77
C ASP A 246 5.33 -8.35 -17.66
N ARG A 247 6.22 -9.22 -17.14
CA ARG A 247 7.40 -9.76 -17.86
C ARG A 247 7.06 -10.54 -19.13
N ASN A 248 5.84 -10.99 -19.28
CA ASN A 248 5.37 -11.71 -20.47
C ASN A 248 4.67 -10.80 -21.48
N GLY A 249 4.61 -9.50 -21.22
CA GLY A 249 3.94 -8.51 -22.06
C GLY A 249 2.42 -8.52 -21.91
N ASN A 250 1.85 -9.19 -20.90
CA ASN A 250 0.43 -9.08 -20.60
C ASN A 250 0.17 -7.77 -19.87
N GLU A 251 -0.79 -7.02 -20.36
CA GLU A 251 -1.20 -5.77 -19.73
C GLU A 251 -2.17 -6.03 -18.57
N PHE A 252 -1.91 -5.41 -17.42
CA PHE A 252 -2.90 -5.25 -16.38
C PHE A 252 -3.73 -4.02 -16.72
N SER A 253 -4.81 -4.27 -17.47
CA SER A 253 -5.66 -3.21 -18.02
C SER A 253 -6.45 -2.50 -16.93
N GLU A 254 -6.64 -1.18 -17.10
CA GLU A 254 -7.62 -0.41 -16.37
C GLU A 254 -9.04 -0.56 -16.95
N ASP A 255 -9.16 -1.17 -18.12
CA ASP A 255 -10.45 -1.38 -18.76
C ASP A 255 -11.33 -2.32 -17.95
N LEU A 256 -12.59 -1.92 -17.80
CA LEU A 256 -13.62 -2.72 -17.13
C LEU A 256 -14.06 -3.88 -18.03
N LYS A 257 -13.38 -5.02 -17.89
CA LYS A 257 -13.83 -6.30 -18.43
C LYS A 257 -14.60 -7.05 -17.35
N PRO A 258 -15.46 -8.02 -17.72
CA PRO A 258 -16.23 -8.80 -16.73
C PRO A 258 -15.38 -9.40 -15.62
N ASP A 259 -14.17 -9.85 -15.93
CA ASP A 259 -13.26 -10.53 -15.02
C ASP A 259 -12.00 -9.71 -14.67
N THR A 260 -11.94 -8.43 -15.05
CA THR A 260 -10.79 -7.55 -14.82
C THR A 260 -11.24 -6.15 -14.47
N LEU A 261 -10.65 -5.56 -13.44
CA LEU A 261 -10.98 -4.23 -12.97
C LEU A 261 -9.74 -3.59 -12.34
N CYS A 262 -9.18 -2.54 -12.94
CA CYS A 262 -8.09 -1.73 -12.38
C CYS A 262 -7.02 -2.53 -11.62
N GLY A 263 -6.40 -3.52 -12.26
CA GLY A 263 -5.40 -4.41 -11.65
C GLY A 263 -5.97 -5.61 -10.89
N LEU A 264 -7.29 -5.76 -10.76
CA LEU A 264 -7.93 -6.96 -10.24
C LEU A 264 -8.34 -7.88 -11.41
N THR A 265 -7.85 -9.11 -11.40
CA THR A 265 -8.24 -10.15 -12.35
C THR A 265 -8.82 -11.33 -11.57
N VAL A 266 -10.01 -11.79 -11.95
CA VAL A 266 -10.63 -12.98 -11.38
C VAL A 266 -10.76 -14.05 -12.47
N LEU A 267 -10.12 -15.19 -12.26
CA LEU A 267 -10.12 -16.34 -13.16
C LEU A 267 -11.07 -17.42 -12.60
N PHE A 268 -12.08 -17.76 -13.38
CA PHE A 268 -13.08 -18.73 -12.98
C PHE A 268 -12.84 -20.10 -13.62
N THR A 269 -12.78 -21.14 -12.82
CA THR A 269 -12.67 -22.53 -13.25
C THR A 269 -13.83 -23.34 -12.73
N SER A 270 -14.50 -24.08 -13.61
CA SER A 270 -15.47 -25.07 -13.19
C SER A 270 -14.76 -26.31 -12.60
N PRO A 271 -15.45 -27.16 -11.81
CA PRO A 271 -14.84 -28.38 -11.24
C PRO A 271 -14.26 -29.35 -12.29
N THR A 272 -14.75 -29.28 -13.53
CA THR A 272 -14.36 -30.17 -14.66
C THR A 272 -13.33 -29.55 -15.60
N ASP A 273 -12.99 -28.27 -15.41
CA ASP A 273 -12.09 -27.50 -16.29
C ASP A 273 -10.81 -27.09 -15.57
N ASN A 274 -9.67 -27.44 -16.14
CA ASN A 274 -8.34 -27.06 -15.65
C ASN A 274 -7.72 -25.90 -16.45
N SER A 275 -8.50 -25.20 -17.27
CA SER A 275 -8.02 -24.11 -18.14
C SER A 275 -7.33 -22.99 -17.36
N VAL A 276 -7.81 -22.69 -16.15
CA VAL A 276 -7.19 -21.68 -15.26
C VAL A 276 -5.76 -22.05 -14.89
N TYR A 277 -5.47 -23.31 -14.61
CA TYR A 277 -4.10 -23.76 -14.34
C TYR A 277 -3.19 -23.56 -15.56
N ASN A 278 -3.72 -23.79 -16.76
CA ASN A 278 -2.99 -23.55 -18.00
C ASN A 278 -2.77 -22.05 -18.23
N GLU A 279 -3.75 -21.21 -17.92
CA GLU A 279 -3.64 -19.75 -18.05
C GLU A 279 -2.66 -19.17 -17.01
N LEU A 280 -2.69 -19.64 -15.78
CA LEU A 280 -1.71 -19.29 -14.75
C LEU A 280 -0.30 -19.75 -15.13
N SER A 281 -0.18 -20.96 -15.70
CA SER A 281 1.10 -21.48 -16.20
C SER A 281 1.64 -20.64 -17.34
N ASN A 282 0.79 -20.22 -18.27
CA ASN A 282 1.17 -19.35 -19.39
C ASN A 282 1.63 -17.97 -18.93
N ARG A 283 1.12 -17.49 -17.80
CA ARG A 283 1.58 -16.24 -17.16
C ARG A 283 2.81 -16.45 -16.28
N ASN A 284 3.40 -17.66 -16.27
CA ASN A 284 4.51 -18.04 -15.37
C ASN A 284 4.26 -17.79 -13.87
N LEU A 285 3.00 -17.63 -13.46
CA LEU A 285 2.64 -17.38 -12.07
C LEU A 285 2.90 -18.60 -11.17
N LEU A 286 2.87 -19.81 -11.75
CA LEU A 286 3.20 -21.06 -11.03
C LEU A 286 4.70 -21.20 -10.74
N ASN A 287 5.57 -20.50 -11.45
CA ASN A 287 7.02 -20.52 -11.20
C ASN A 287 7.45 -19.54 -10.09
N ILE A 288 6.50 -18.78 -9.53
CA ILE A 288 6.72 -17.85 -8.42
C ILE A 288 6.45 -18.52 -7.07
N LEU A 289 5.85 -19.70 -7.09
CA LEU A 289 5.64 -20.59 -5.94
C LEU A 289 6.79 -21.58 -5.81
#